data_255146aa19cda726685411e161578b61
#
_entry.id   255146aa19cda726685411e161578b61
#
_cell.length_a   1.000
_cell.length_b   1.000
_cell.length_c   1.000
_cell.angle_alpha   90.00
_cell.angle_beta   90.00
_cell.angle_gamma   90.00
#
_symmetry.space_group_name_H-M   'P 1'
#
loop_
_entity.id
_entity.type
_entity.pdbx_description
1 polymer ?
#
loop_
_entity_poly.entity_id
_entity_poly.type
_entity_poly.pdbx_seq_one_letter_code
_entity_poly.pdbx_strand_id
1 'polypeptide(L)'
;MDADYGRVHNQDGKRLDTADWKNALFILTSIMSTAKDGQAVCDAGLKVQSVDSGLPVIFGRNDIAYVNCSDEHGVIEDKQNQLKINDKLHLIPGHCDPTCNLHDWYVCVRDGVVVDLWPVSARGKAW
;
A
#
# COMPACT_ATOMS: atom_id res chain seq x y z
N MET A 1 -6.73 -8.82 2.51
CA MET A 1 -6.11 -8.73 3.85
C MET A 1 -5.09 -7.61 3.78
N ASP A 2 -4.99 -6.77 4.78
CA ASP A 2 -3.98 -5.70 4.87
C ASP A 2 -2.69 -6.17 5.56
N ALA A 3 -1.72 -5.25 5.71
CA ALA A 3 -0.45 -5.60 6.32
C ALA A 3 -0.57 -5.85 7.84
N ASP A 4 -1.56 -5.26 8.51
CA ASP A 4 -1.77 -5.44 9.95
C ASP A 4 -2.12 -6.89 10.28
N TYR A 5 -3.10 -7.46 9.61
CA TYR A 5 -3.43 -8.88 9.76
C TYR A 5 -2.27 -9.80 9.36
N GLY A 6 -1.45 -9.42 8.40
CA GLY A 6 -0.25 -10.14 8.03
C GLY A 6 0.86 -10.13 9.10
N ARG A 7 0.75 -9.30 10.13
CA ARG A 7 1.68 -9.23 11.28
C ARG A 7 1.21 -10.07 12.47
N VAL A 8 -0.02 -10.55 12.45
CA VAL A 8 -0.60 -11.36 13.53
C VAL A 8 0.07 -12.73 13.59
N HIS A 9 0.38 -13.18 14.78
CA HIS A 9 0.92 -14.51 15.04
C HIS A 9 -0.11 -15.35 15.80
N ASN A 10 -0.15 -16.65 15.52
CA ASN A 10 -0.94 -17.58 16.30
C ASN A 10 -0.33 -17.81 17.70
N GLN A 11 -1.00 -18.61 18.53
CA GLN A 11 -0.52 -18.92 19.88
C GLN A 11 0.87 -19.62 19.90
N ASP A 12 1.26 -20.27 18.82
CA ASP A 12 2.55 -20.93 18.66
C ASP A 12 3.65 -20.00 18.14
N GLY A 13 3.36 -18.69 18.02
CA GLY A 13 4.28 -17.69 17.51
C GLY A 13 4.52 -17.73 15.99
N LYS A 14 3.76 -18.56 15.26
CA LYS A 14 3.80 -18.55 13.80
C LYS A 14 2.93 -17.42 13.25
N ARG A 15 3.45 -16.70 12.26
CA ARG A 15 2.65 -15.77 11.47
C ARG A 15 1.43 -16.51 10.90
N LEU A 16 0.29 -15.82 10.86
CA LEU A 16 -0.84 -16.32 10.06
C LEU A 16 -0.33 -16.57 8.65
N ASP A 17 -0.55 -17.79 8.17
CA ASP A 17 -0.08 -18.17 6.85
C ASP A 17 -0.82 -17.35 5.80
N THR A 18 -0.09 -16.48 5.11
CA THR A 18 -0.63 -15.69 4.02
C THR A 18 -0.96 -16.54 2.79
N ALA A 19 -0.62 -17.83 2.78
CA ALA A 19 -1.03 -18.75 1.73
C ALA A 19 -2.56 -18.91 1.66
N ASP A 20 -3.24 -18.86 2.82
CA ASP A 20 -4.69 -19.01 2.90
C ASP A 20 -5.44 -17.69 2.63
N TRP A 21 -4.77 -16.54 2.79
CA TRP A 21 -5.39 -15.21 2.72
C TRP A 21 -4.57 -14.26 1.84
N LYS A 22 -4.94 -14.20 0.58
CA LYS A 22 -4.27 -13.31 -0.38
C LYS A 22 -4.66 -11.85 -0.18
N ASN A 23 -3.71 -10.94 -0.42
CA ASN A 23 -4.01 -9.53 -0.53
C ASN A 23 -4.81 -9.28 -1.81
N ALA A 24 -5.85 -8.47 -1.73
CA ALA A 24 -6.70 -8.09 -2.86
C ALA A 24 -6.95 -6.58 -2.94
N LEU A 25 -6.57 -5.83 -1.91
CA LEU A 25 -6.62 -4.37 -1.88
C LEU A 25 -5.20 -3.81 -1.93
N PHE A 26 -4.98 -2.89 -2.86
CA PHE A 26 -3.69 -2.25 -3.08
C PHE A 26 -3.87 -0.76 -3.32
N ILE A 27 -2.91 0.04 -2.90
CA ILE A 27 -2.71 1.40 -3.39
C ILE A 27 -1.74 1.32 -4.57
N LEU A 28 -2.19 1.72 -5.76
CA LEU A 28 -1.31 1.91 -6.90
C LEU A 28 -0.62 3.26 -6.77
N THR A 29 0.70 3.26 -6.76
CA THR A 29 1.51 4.47 -6.64
C THR A 29 2.58 4.55 -7.73
N SER A 30 3.03 5.78 -8.00
CA SER A 30 4.07 6.08 -8.98
C SER A 30 5.29 6.68 -8.30
N ILE A 31 6.47 6.34 -8.78
CA ILE A 31 7.71 7.02 -8.36
C ILE A 31 7.76 8.40 -8.99
N MET A 32 7.87 9.43 -8.15
CA MET A 32 7.92 10.84 -8.57
C MET A 32 9.33 11.41 -8.54
N SER A 33 10.21 10.88 -7.70
CA SER A 33 11.59 11.36 -7.58
C SER A 33 12.54 10.26 -7.16
N THR A 34 13.74 10.28 -7.72
CA THR A 34 14.90 9.45 -7.36
C THR A 34 16.15 10.34 -7.21
N ALA A 35 15.96 11.59 -6.76
CA ALA A 35 17.03 12.58 -6.70
C ALA A 35 18.06 12.33 -5.59
N LYS A 36 17.78 11.45 -4.64
CA LYS A 36 18.65 11.13 -3.52
C LYS A 36 19.05 9.67 -3.55
N ASP A 37 20.36 9.42 -3.45
CA ASP A 37 20.91 8.06 -3.39
C ASP A 37 20.27 7.24 -2.27
N GLY A 38 19.93 6.01 -2.59
CA GLY A 38 19.31 5.05 -1.67
C GLY A 38 17.85 5.33 -1.35
N GLN A 39 17.21 6.31 -2.01
CA GLN A 39 15.83 6.70 -1.76
C GLN A 39 15.07 7.05 -3.03
N ALA A 40 13.78 6.71 -3.03
CA ALA A 40 12.81 7.19 -3.98
C ALA A 40 11.62 7.82 -3.26
N VAL A 41 10.88 8.69 -3.94
CA VAL A 41 9.66 9.32 -3.44
C VAL A 41 8.50 8.88 -4.34
N CYS A 42 7.39 8.46 -3.73
CA CYS A 42 6.16 8.12 -4.43
C CYS A 42 5.00 9.05 -4.06
N ASP A 43 3.94 9.07 -4.87
CA ASP A 43 2.74 9.90 -4.72
C ASP A 43 1.70 9.33 -3.73
N ALA A 44 2.09 8.40 -2.87
CA ALA A 44 1.20 7.81 -1.89
C ALA A 44 1.60 8.22 -0.46
N GLY A 45 1.00 9.28 0.05
CA GLY A 45 1.11 9.76 1.42
C GLY A 45 -0.18 9.54 2.23
N LEU A 46 -0.34 10.27 3.34
CA LEU A 46 -1.48 10.18 4.25
C LEU A 46 -2.83 10.51 3.60
N LYS A 47 -2.84 11.27 2.51
CA LYS A 47 -4.07 11.60 1.77
C LYS A 47 -4.68 10.40 1.03
N VAL A 48 -3.92 9.32 0.83
CA VAL A 48 -4.39 8.14 0.09
C VAL A 48 -4.33 6.84 0.88
N GLN A 49 -3.72 6.86 2.08
CA GLN A 49 -3.65 5.69 2.95
C GLN A 49 -3.52 6.07 4.42
N SER A 50 -4.03 5.22 5.30
CA SER A 50 -3.80 5.32 6.73
C SER A 50 -2.55 4.55 7.15
N VAL A 51 -1.86 5.07 8.16
CA VAL A 51 -0.68 4.44 8.77
C VAL A 51 -0.87 4.18 10.27
N ASP A 52 -2.11 4.22 10.74
CA ASP A 52 -2.49 4.01 12.16
C ASP A 52 -2.05 2.64 12.69
N SER A 53 -2.10 1.60 11.84
CA SER A 53 -1.59 0.25 12.14
C SER A 53 -0.21 -0.03 11.53
N GLY A 54 0.52 1.01 11.15
CA GLY A 54 1.87 0.95 10.60
C GLY A 54 1.95 1.22 9.10
N LEU A 55 3.18 1.34 8.62
CA LEU A 55 3.47 1.67 7.23
C LEU A 55 3.04 0.53 6.27
N PRO A 56 2.71 0.88 5.02
CA PRO A 56 2.37 -0.11 4.00
C PRO A 56 3.56 -1.01 3.65
N VAL A 57 3.26 -2.14 3.04
CA VAL A 57 4.26 -3.07 2.51
C VAL A 57 4.23 -3.02 0.99
N ILE A 58 5.38 -3.02 0.34
CA ILE A 58 5.46 -3.03 -1.12
C ILE A 58 5.23 -4.47 -1.60
N PHE A 59 4.17 -4.68 -2.36
CA PHE A 59 3.78 -6.00 -2.84
C PHE A 59 4.81 -6.57 -3.82
N GLY A 60 5.25 -7.81 -3.55
CA GLY A 60 6.16 -8.54 -4.43
C GLY A 60 7.61 -8.04 -4.44
N ARG A 61 7.99 -7.11 -3.55
CA ARG A 61 9.34 -6.54 -3.48
C ARG A 61 9.86 -6.58 -2.04
N ASN A 62 10.93 -7.34 -1.81
CA ASN A 62 11.60 -7.46 -0.51
C ASN A 62 12.93 -6.69 -0.45
N ASP A 63 13.34 -6.14 -1.57
CA ASP A 63 14.59 -5.40 -1.79
C ASP A 63 14.46 -3.90 -1.55
N ILE A 64 13.23 -3.40 -1.48
CA ILE A 64 12.88 -2.01 -1.19
C ILE A 64 11.84 -1.95 -0.07
N ALA A 65 11.77 -0.83 0.64
CA ALA A 65 10.84 -0.66 1.74
C ALA A 65 10.22 0.74 1.78
N TYR A 66 8.93 0.83 2.06
CA TYR A 66 8.28 2.10 2.36
C TYR A 66 8.63 2.50 3.80
N VAL A 67 9.33 3.60 4.01
CA VAL A 67 9.97 3.94 5.30
C VAL A 67 9.46 5.21 5.96
N ASN A 68 8.78 6.09 5.22
CA ASN A 68 8.21 7.30 5.78
C ASN A 68 7.00 7.77 4.98
N CYS A 69 6.04 8.41 5.67
CA CYS A 69 4.81 8.91 5.11
C CYS A 69 4.64 10.38 5.49
N SER A 70 4.56 11.26 4.51
CA SER A 70 4.11 12.64 4.66
C SER A 70 2.68 12.81 4.13
N ASP A 71 2.16 14.03 4.05
CA ASP A 71 0.77 14.27 3.67
C ASP A 71 0.43 13.71 2.27
N GLU A 72 1.28 13.98 1.29
CA GLU A 72 1.04 13.61 -0.11
C GLU A 72 2.01 12.56 -0.63
N HIS A 73 3.16 12.38 0.02
CA HIS A 73 4.24 11.57 -0.50
C HIS A 73 4.69 10.50 0.48
N GLY A 74 5.17 9.40 -0.08
CA GLY A 74 5.88 8.35 0.64
C GLY A 74 7.35 8.29 0.28
N VAL A 75 8.19 7.95 1.24
CA VAL A 75 9.62 7.70 1.03
C VAL A 75 9.85 6.20 0.98
N ILE A 76 10.55 5.77 -0.05
CA ILE A 76 10.94 4.38 -0.26
C ILE A 76 12.46 4.28 -0.12
N GLU A 77 12.92 3.38 0.74
CA GLU A 77 14.32 2.98 0.79
C GLU A 77 14.62 2.09 -0.42
N ASP A 78 15.57 2.52 -1.25
CA ASP A 78 16.04 1.83 -2.45
C ASP A 78 17.58 1.85 -2.50
N LYS A 79 18.19 1.07 -1.62
CA LYS A 79 19.67 1.04 -1.44
C LYS A 79 20.46 0.77 -2.70
N GLN A 80 19.83 0.18 -3.71
CA GLN A 80 20.48 -0.21 -4.96
C GLN A 80 20.15 0.75 -6.12
N ASN A 81 19.36 1.80 -5.87
CA ASN A 81 18.93 2.80 -6.87
C ASN A 81 18.29 2.15 -8.11
N GLN A 82 17.42 1.17 -7.90
CA GLN A 82 16.79 0.42 -9.00
C GLN A 82 15.53 1.11 -9.53
N LEU A 83 14.87 1.90 -8.69
CA LEU A 83 13.63 2.57 -9.05
C LEU A 83 13.88 3.75 -9.98
N LYS A 84 12.96 3.95 -10.90
CA LYS A 84 12.97 5.05 -11.88
C LYS A 84 11.69 5.87 -11.77
N ILE A 85 11.75 7.13 -12.18
CA ILE A 85 10.57 7.99 -12.28
C ILE A 85 9.52 7.29 -13.16
N ASN A 86 8.26 7.33 -12.71
CA ASN A 86 7.09 6.66 -13.29
C ASN A 86 7.01 5.14 -13.09
N ASP A 87 7.96 4.49 -12.43
CA ASP A 87 7.76 3.11 -12.01
C ASP A 87 6.50 2.99 -11.15
N LYS A 88 5.73 1.94 -11.36
CA LYS A 88 4.49 1.67 -10.62
C LYS A 88 4.73 0.63 -9.56
N LEU A 89 4.26 0.90 -8.37
CA LEU A 89 4.29 -0.02 -7.24
C LEU A 89 2.88 -0.25 -6.71
N HIS A 90 2.66 -1.44 -6.18
CA HIS A 90 1.46 -1.77 -5.43
C HIS A 90 1.81 -1.81 -3.95
N LEU A 91 1.15 -0.99 -3.15
CA LEU A 91 1.30 -0.99 -1.71
C LEU A 91 0.16 -1.77 -1.09
N ILE A 92 0.48 -2.70 -0.20
CA ILE A 92 -0.49 -3.30 0.72
C ILE A 92 -0.65 -2.30 1.86
N PRO A 93 -1.83 -1.68 2.06
CA PRO A 93 -2.01 -0.69 3.11
C PRO A 93 -1.76 -1.30 4.49
N GLY A 94 -1.29 -0.48 5.42
CA GLY A 94 -1.12 -0.88 6.82
C GLY A 94 -2.44 -1.34 7.43
N HIS A 95 -3.53 -0.61 7.13
CA HIS A 95 -4.89 -0.87 7.60
C HIS A 95 -5.90 -0.55 6.49
N CYS A 96 -6.77 -1.50 6.16
CA CYS A 96 -7.73 -1.35 5.07
C CYS A 96 -8.83 -0.33 5.37
N ASP A 97 -9.45 -0.40 6.55
CA ASP A 97 -10.68 0.32 6.85
C ASP A 97 -10.53 1.84 6.71
N PRO A 98 -9.60 2.50 7.45
CA PRO A 98 -9.43 3.94 7.30
C PRO A 98 -8.86 4.32 5.93
N THR A 99 -8.08 3.44 5.29
CA THR A 99 -7.57 3.67 3.93
C THR A 99 -8.71 3.73 2.92
N CYS A 100 -9.63 2.77 2.94
CA CYS A 100 -10.78 2.76 2.03
C CYS A 100 -11.65 4.01 2.19
N ASN A 101 -11.78 4.52 3.42
CA ASN A 101 -12.57 5.73 3.71
C ASN A 101 -12.00 7.01 3.06
N LEU A 102 -10.76 7.01 2.59
CA LEU A 102 -10.13 8.13 1.88
C LEU A 102 -10.49 8.18 0.38
N HIS A 103 -11.06 7.10 -0.18
CA HIS A 103 -11.30 6.96 -1.61
C HIS A 103 -12.80 6.92 -1.95
N ASP A 104 -13.15 7.44 -3.12
CA ASP A 104 -14.53 7.40 -3.63
C ASP A 104 -14.85 6.06 -4.31
N TRP A 105 -13.84 5.40 -4.88
CA TRP A 105 -13.99 4.25 -5.76
C TRP A 105 -12.94 3.18 -5.52
N TYR A 106 -13.34 1.91 -5.68
CA TYR A 106 -12.43 0.81 -5.95
C TYR A 106 -12.30 0.63 -7.45
N VAL A 107 -11.07 0.58 -7.94
CA VAL A 107 -10.77 0.18 -9.33
C VAL A 107 -10.57 -1.33 -9.37
N CYS A 108 -11.53 -2.05 -9.94
CA CYS A 108 -11.48 -3.52 -10.00
C CYS A 108 -10.62 -3.95 -11.19
N VAL A 109 -9.56 -4.70 -10.91
CA VAL A 109 -8.61 -5.17 -11.92
C VAL A 109 -8.60 -6.70 -11.98
N ARG A 110 -8.63 -7.25 -13.20
CA ARG A 110 -8.47 -8.68 -13.46
C ARG A 110 -7.51 -8.85 -14.64
N ASP A 111 -6.48 -9.66 -14.46
CA ASP A 111 -5.46 -9.93 -15.48
C ASP A 111 -4.84 -8.65 -16.10
N GLY A 112 -4.60 -7.64 -15.25
CA GLY A 112 -4.02 -6.36 -15.66
C GLY A 112 -4.99 -5.39 -16.35
N VAL A 113 -6.27 -5.74 -16.48
CA VAL A 113 -7.31 -4.92 -17.12
C VAL A 113 -8.31 -4.43 -16.07
N VAL A 114 -8.68 -3.15 -16.14
CA VAL A 114 -9.79 -2.60 -15.35
C VAL A 114 -11.09 -3.19 -15.86
N VAL A 115 -11.81 -3.90 -15.00
CA VAL A 115 -13.06 -4.59 -15.34
C VAL A 115 -14.28 -3.92 -14.74
N ASP A 116 -14.12 -3.12 -13.66
CA ASP A 116 -15.24 -2.46 -13.01
C ASP A 116 -14.76 -1.30 -12.12
N LEU A 117 -15.71 -0.44 -11.69
CA LEU A 117 -15.52 0.60 -10.69
C LEU A 117 -16.62 0.48 -9.64
N TRP A 118 -16.25 0.20 -8.39
CA TRP A 118 -17.21 0.10 -7.31
C TRP A 118 -17.15 1.32 -6.39
N PRO A 119 -18.26 1.98 -6.10
CA PRO A 119 -18.28 3.11 -5.18
C PRO A 119 -18.02 2.66 -3.74
N VAL A 120 -17.24 3.44 -3.01
CA VAL A 120 -17.09 3.28 -1.54
C VAL A 120 -18.29 3.99 -0.88
N SER A 121 -19.46 3.35 -0.94
CA SER A 121 -20.75 3.98 -0.60
C SER A 121 -20.90 4.36 0.87
N ALA A 122 -20.12 3.74 1.77
CA ALA A 122 -20.14 4.00 3.20
C ALA A 122 -19.09 5.03 3.65
N ARG A 123 -18.26 5.56 2.74
CA ARG A 123 -17.21 6.50 3.16
C ARG A 123 -17.81 7.79 3.76
N GLY A 124 -17.13 8.30 4.80
CA GLY A 124 -17.53 9.53 5.49
C GLY A 124 -18.83 9.44 6.29
N LYS A 125 -19.43 8.26 6.42
CA LYS A 125 -20.68 8.02 7.15
C LYS A 125 -20.38 7.46 8.55
N ALA A 126 -19.97 8.33 9.45
CA ALA A 126 -19.62 7.96 10.82
C ALA A 126 -20.74 8.35 11.84
N TRP A 127 -22.02 8.11 11.50
CA TRP A 127 -23.18 8.35 12.35
C TRP A 127 -24.04 7.12 12.54
#